data_8b5753c2d509d15ae2ee0ac9bd1f5075
#
_entry.id   8b5753c2d509d15ae2ee0ac9bd1f5075
#
_cell.length_a   1.000
_cell.length_b   1.000
_cell.length_c   1.000
_cell.angle_alpha   90.00
_cell.angle_beta   90.00
_cell.angle_gamma   90.00
#
_symmetry.space_group_name_H-M   'P 1'
#
loop_
_entity.id
_entity.type
_entity.pdbx_description
1 polymer ?
#
loop_
_entity_poly.entity_id
_entity_poly.type
_entity_poly.pdbx_seq_one_letter_code
_entity_poly.pdbx_strand_id
1 'polypeptide(L)'
;MRSTYQRKVDKKQIPTCNIMGVNIAAINMEWLLEYLDKNLDDIKGDYICVSNVHTTVTSYEHPSYCSIQNGGLMAIPDGGPLSSVGRKRGYQNMERTTGPSLMGEIFKISAEKGYRHYFYGSTEETLELLYKKLNENYPGIQIAGMYSPPFRSMTDEEDKAIVE
;
A
#
# COMPACT_ATOMS: atom_id res chain seq x y z
N MET A 1 15.90 15.87 -11.67
CA MET A 1 15.20 15.26 -12.85
C MET A 1 14.09 14.39 -12.31
N ARG A 2 12.81 14.71 -12.56
CA ARG A 2 11.72 13.77 -12.24
C ARG A 2 11.92 12.57 -13.14
N SER A 3 12.29 11.43 -12.59
CA SER A 3 12.23 10.15 -13.30
C SER A 3 10.80 10.00 -13.80
N THR A 4 10.62 9.93 -15.10
CA THR A 4 9.31 9.62 -15.70
C THR A 4 9.06 8.13 -15.45
N TYR A 5 8.51 7.81 -14.27
CA TYR A 5 8.08 6.45 -13.98
C TYR A 5 7.06 6.02 -15.05
N GLN A 6 7.38 4.98 -15.78
CA GLN A 6 6.48 4.37 -16.74
C GLN A 6 6.03 3.02 -16.19
N ARG A 7 4.74 2.93 -15.83
CA ARG A 7 4.14 1.68 -15.35
C ARG A 7 4.25 0.60 -16.41
N LYS A 8 4.80 -0.56 -16.04
CA LYS A 8 4.96 -1.71 -16.94
C LYS A 8 3.74 -2.62 -16.96
N VAL A 9 3.00 -2.69 -15.84
CA VAL A 9 1.79 -3.50 -15.71
C VAL A 9 0.56 -2.77 -16.24
N ASP A 10 -0.34 -3.50 -16.89
CA ASP A 10 -1.63 -2.94 -17.31
C ASP A 10 -2.61 -2.92 -16.12
N LYS A 11 -2.79 -1.73 -15.56
CA LYS A 11 -3.70 -1.50 -14.44
C LYS A 11 -5.16 -1.89 -14.74
N LYS A 12 -5.56 -1.94 -16.02
CA LYS A 12 -6.92 -2.34 -16.43
C LYS A 12 -7.23 -3.80 -16.12
N GLN A 13 -6.21 -4.62 -15.88
CA GLN A 13 -6.36 -6.02 -15.47
C GLN A 13 -6.76 -6.17 -13.99
N ILE A 14 -6.63 -5.11 -13.19
CA ILE A 14 -7.03 -5.11 -11.79
C ILE A 14 -8.52 -4.81 -11.72
N PRO A 15 -9.37 -5.75 -11.24
CA PRO A 15 -10.79 -5.48 -11.12
C PRO A 15 -11.05 -4.37 -10.10
N THR A 16 -11.88 -3.40 -10.45
CA THR A 16 -12.17 -2.25 -9.59
C THR A 16 -13.66 -1.96 -9.48
N CYS A 17 -14.08 -1.52 -8.30
CA CYS A 17 -15.38 -0.96 -8.01
C CYS A 17 -15.22 0.53 -7.72
N ASN A 18 -15.81 1.40 -8.54
CA ASN A 18 -15.76 2.83 -8.26
C ASN A 18 -16.68 3.17 -7.08
N ILE A 19 -16.11 3.73 -6.03
CA ILE A 19 -16.85 4.19 -4.84
C ILE A 19 -16.51 5.66 -4.61
N MET A 20 -17.47 6.55 -4.79
CA MET A 20 -17.35 8.00 -4.61
C MET A 20 -16.16 8.60 -5.39
N GLY A 21 -15.90 8.11 -6.60
CA GLY A 21 -14.81 8.58 -7.46
C GLY A 21 -13.49 7.79 -7.32
N VAL A 22 -13.31 7.02 -6.25
CA VAL A 22 -12.12 6.17 -6.06
C VAL A 22 -12.36 4.79 -6.67
N ASN A 23 -11.42 4.32 -7.48
CA ASN A 23 -11.43 2.97 -8.05
C ASN A 23 -10.83 1.98 -7.05
N ILE A 24 -11.68 1.47 -6.15
CA ILE A 24 -11.28 0.50 -5.13
C ILE A 24 -11.08 -0.88 -5.78
N ALA A 25 -9.96 -1.53 -5.52
CA ALA A 25 -9.68 -2.86 -6.04
C ALA A 25 -10.71 -3.88 -5.50
N ALA A 26 -11.37 -4.58 -6.42
CA ALA A 26 -12.41 -5.55 -6.10
C ALA A 26 -11.80 -6.96 -5.94
N ILE A 27 -10.94 -7.11 -4.94
CA ILE A 27 -10.06 -8.26 -4.70
C ILE A 27 -10.20 -8.81 -3.29
N ASN A 28 -9.58 -9.96 -3.05
CA ASN A 28 -9.32 -10.52 -1.73
C ASN A 28 -7.80 -10.60 -1.45
N MET A 29 -7.42 -11.04 -0.26
CA MET A 29 -6.01 -11.13 0.16
C MET A 29 -5.21 -12.10 -0.70
N GLU A 30 -5.76 -13.27 -1.02
CA GLU A 30 -5.10 -14.30 -1.82
C GLU A 30 -4.73 -13.76 -3.21
N TRP A 31 -5.70 -13.15 -3.89
CA TRP A 31 -5.47 -12.52 -5.18
C TRP A 31 -4.37 -11.45 -5.12
N LEU A 32 -4.39 -10.62 -4.06
CA LEU A 32 -3.42 -9.54 -3.89
C LEU A 32 -2.00 -10.08 -3.72
N LEU A 33 -1.82 -11.11 -2.88
CA LEU A 33 -0.51 -11.72 -2.64
C LEU A 33 0.05 -12.37 -3.91
N GLU A 34 -0.80 -13.11 -4.65
CA GLU A 34 -0.41 -13.69 -5.93
C GLU A 34 -0.03 -12.63 -6.97
N TYR A 35 -0.81 -11.54 -7.03
CA TYR A 35 -0.54 -10.44 -7.95
C TYR A 35 0.79 -9.77 -7.64
N LEU A 36 1.06 -9.50 -6.36
CA LEU A 36 2.32 -8.88 -5.93
C LEU A 36 3.52 -9.80 -6.21
N ASP A 37 3.42 -11.08 -5.89
CA ASP A 37 4.49 -12.04 -6.14
C ASP A 37 4.85 -12.15 -7.63
N LYS A 38 3.84 -12.18 -8.50
CA LYS A 38 4.03 -12.28 -9.95
C LYS A 38 4.60 -11.01 -10.59
N ASN A 39 4.30 -9.84 -10.03
CA ASN A 39 4.56 -8.56 -10.71
C ASN A 39 5.53 -7.65 -9.95
N LEU A 40 6.15 -8.09 -8.85
CA LEU A 40 6.91 -7.23 -7.96
C LEU A 40 7.99 -6.41 -8.69
N ASP A 41 8.70 -7.03 -9.64
CA ASP A 41 9.73 -6.35 -10.43
C ASP A 41 9.17 -5.31 -11.41
N ASP A 42 7.96 -5.52 -11.91
CA ASP A 42 7.32 -4.66 -12.90
C ASP A 42 6.53 -3.50 -12.28
N ILE A 43 6.25 -3.57 -10.97
CA ILE A 43 5.58 -2.51 -10.21
C ILE A 43 6.54 -1.62 -9.41
N LYS A 44 7.85 -1.76 -9.59
CA LYS A 44 8.87 -0.92 -8.94
C LYS A 44 8.62 0.55 -9.23
N GLY A 45 8.62 1.38 -8.17
CA GLY A 45 8.35 2.81 -8.25
C GLY A 45 6.86 3.17 -8.25
N ASP A 46 5.95 2.20 -8.13
CA ASP A 46 4.52 2.44 -7.95
C ASP A 46 4.13 2.36 -6.47
N TYR A 47 2.87 2.65 -6.16
CA TYR A 47 2.35 2.61 -4.80
C TYR A 47 0.95 2.02 -4.73
N ILE A 48 0.60 1.49 -3.56
CA ILE A 48 -0.71 0.94 -3.24
C ILE A 48 -1.31 1.78 -2.12
N CYS A 49 -2.51 2.31 -2.36
CA CYS A 49 -3.27 3.03 -1.33
C CYS A 49 -4.07 2.04 -0.48
N VAL A 50 -4.01 2.19 0.84
CA VAL A 50 -4.86 1.46 1.77
C VAL A 50 -6.08 2.33 2.07
N SER A 51 -7.20 2.04 1.40
CA SER A 51 -8.36 2.92 1.37
C SER A 51 -9.47 2.45 2.31
N ASN A 52 -9.97 3.38 3.12
CA ASN A 52 -11.12 3.19 4.01
C ASN A 52 -12.20 4.23 3.74
N VAL A 53 -13.27 4.25 4.54
CA VAL A 53 -14.36 5.20 4.39
C VAL A 53 -13.88 6.64 4.50
N HIS A 54 -12.98 6.93 5.46
CA HIS A 54 -12.46 8.28 5.66
C HIS A 54 -11.70 8.77 4.41
N THR A 55 -10.73 7.99 3.92
CA THR A 55 -9.96 8.37 2.73
C THR A 55 -10.81 8.48 1.48
N THR A 56 -11.88 7.68 1.37
CA THR A 56 -12.82 7.73 0.25
C THR A 56 -13.69 9.00 0.29
N VAL A 57 -14.17 9.39 1.47
CA VAL A 57 -14.92 10.66 1.65
C VAL A 57 -13.99 11.85 1.39
N THR A 58 -12.77 11.85 1.94
CA THR A 58 -11.78 12.89 1.67
C THR A 58 -11.50 13.02 0.16
N SER A 59 -11.42 11.89 -0.55
CA SER A 59 -11.25 11.89 -2.02
C SER A 59 -12.43 12.51 -2.75
N TYR A 60 -13.65 12.30 -2.27
CA TYR A 60 -14.85 12.91 -2.82
C TYR A 60 -14.85 14.44 -2.64
N GLU A 61 -14.41 14.91 -1.49
CA GLU A 61 -14.35 16.34 -1.15
C GLU A 61 -13.14 17.04 -1.81
N HIS A 62 -12.04 16.32 -2.07
CA HIS A 62 -10.78 16.86 -2.58
C HIS A 62 -10.31 16.13 -3.86
N PRO A 63 -10.58 16.66 -5.07
CA PRO A 63 -10.23 16.02 -6.34
C PRO A 63 -8.71 15.71 -6.49
N SER A 64 -7.83 16.54 -5.94
CA SER A 64 -6.39 16.29 -5.94
C SER A 64 -6.02 15.03 -5.16
N TYR A 65 -6.66 14.80 -4.00
CA TYR A 65 -6.47 13.60 -3.21
C TYR A 65 -7.05 12.36 -3.91
N CYS A 66 -8.23 12.50 -4.57
CA CYS A 66 -8.80 11.46 -5.42
C CYS A 66 -7.84 11.05 -6.55
N SER A 67 -7.16 12.03 -7.16
CA SER A 67 -6.16 11.77 -8.20
C SER A 67 -4.97 10.97 -7.67
N ILE A 68 -4.54 11.20 -6.42
CA ILE A 68 -3.51 10.39 -5.77
C ILE A 68 -4.01 8.96 -5.55
N GLN A 69 -5.21 8.78 -4.98
CA GLN A 69 -5.79 7.44 -4.76
C GLN A 69 -5.91 6.65 -6.07
N ASN A 70 -6.34 7.30 -7.15
CA ASN A 70 -6.47 6.68 -8.46
C ASN A 70 -5.16 6.60 -9.24
N GLY A 71 -4.15 7.37 -8.87
CA GLY A 71 -2.84 7.44 -9.54
C GLY A 71 -1.95 6.23 -9.27
N GLY A 72 -2.03 5.64 -8.08
CA GLY A 72 -1.27 4.45 -7.72
C GLY A 72 -1.65 3.20 -8.50
N LEU A 73 -0.94 2.12 -8.27
CA LEU A 73 -1.23 0.81 -8.85
C LEU A 73 -2.66 0.39 -8.54
N MET A 74 -3.04 0.44 -7.28
CA MET A 74 -4.39 0.13 -6.82
C MET A 74 -4.69 0.81 -5.47
N ALA A 75 -5.98 0.91 -5.15
CA ALA A 75 -6.49 1.28 -3.84
C ALA A 75 -7.18 0.06 -3.23
N ILE A 76 -6.60 -0.53 -2.18
CA ILE A 76 -7.14 -1.75 -1.55
C ILE A 76 -8.21 -1.42 -0.50
N PRO A 77 -9.25 -2.26 -0.34
CA PRO A 77 -10.38 -2.01 0.57
C PRO A 77 -10.03 -2.35 2.02
N ASP A 78 -9.53 -1.39 2.82
CA ASP A 78 -9.29 -1.59 4.25
C ASP A 78 -10.58 -1.54 5.10
N GLY A 79 -11.61 -0.91 4.59
CA GLY A 79 -12.87 -0.77 5.32
C GLY A 79 -13.92 -1.83 4.98
N GLY A 80 -14.54 -2.45 6.00
CA GLY A 80 -15.70 -3.34 5.81
C GLY A 80 -16.82 -2.73 4.96
N PRO A 81 -17.20 -1.44 5.11
CA PRO A 81 -18.18 -0.80 4.26
C PRO A 81 -17.81 -0.80 2.78
N LEU A 82 -16.54 -0.60 2.41
CA LEU A 82 -16.11 -0.60 1.00
C LEU A 82 -16.32 -1.96 0.35
N SER A 83 -15.87 -3.04 1.00
CA SER A 83 -16.09 -4.39 0.49
C SER A 83 -17.58 -4.78 0.47
N SER A 84 -18.37 -4.32 1.43
CA SER A 84 -19.81 -4.53 1.46
C SER A 84 -20.53 -3.85 0.27
N VAL A 85 -20.15 -2.61 -0.05
CA VAL A 85 -20.66 -1.89 -1.21
C VAL A 85 -20.26 -2.59 -2.50
N GLY A 86 -19.01 -3.04 -2.60
CA GLY A 86 -18.52 -3.79 -3.76
C GLY A 86 -19.33 -5.07 -4.00
N ARG A 87 -19.54 -5.88 -2.96
CA ARG A 87 -20.37 -7.11 -3.08
C ARG A 87 -21.82 -6.81 -3.52
N LYS A 88 -22.44 -5.75 -2.97
CA LYS A 88 -23.77 -5.31 -3.41
C LYS A 88 -23.83 -4.86 -4.87
N ARG A 89 -22.69 -4.44 -5.43
CA ARG A 89 -22.55 -4.04 -6.84
C ARG A 89 -22.11 -5.18 -7.76
N GLY A 90 -22.08 -6.43 -7.25
CA GLY A 90 -21.79 -7.62 -8.04
C GLY A 90 -20.35 -8.15 -7.92
N TYR A 91 -19.46 -7.49 -7.20
CA TYR A 91 -18.08 -7.93 -6.97
C TYR A 91 -18.03 -8.92 -5.78
N GLN A 92 -18.53 -10.13 -5.97
CA GLN A 92 -18.73 -11.10 -4.88
C GLN A 92 -17.45 -11.45 -4.11
N ASN A 93 -16.31 -11.46 -4.79
CA ASN A 93 -15.00 -11.80 -4.19
C ASN A 93 -14.29 -10.59 -3.56
N MET A 94 -14.94 -9.43 -3.51
CA MET A 94 -14.34 -8.26 -2.87
C MET A 94 -14.39 -8.39 -1.35
N GLU A 95 -13.23 -8.55 -0.74
CA GLU A 95 -13.10 -8.71 0.71
C GLU A 95 -12.36 -7.52 1.34
N ARG A 96 -12.50 -7.40 2.65
CA ARG A 96 -11.74 -6.44 3.42
C ARG A 96 -10.26 -6.86 3.45
N THR A 97 -9.39 -6.02 2.89
CA THR A 97 -7.95 -6.23 2.84
C THR A 97 -7.26 -5.09 3.59
N THR A 98 -6.87 -5.32 4.85
CA THR A 98 -6.28 -4.28 5.70
C THR A 98 -4.79 -4.15 5.50
N GLY A 99 -4.24 -2.94 5.69
CA GLY A 99 -2.80 -2.69 5.63
C GLY A 99 -2.00 -3.60 6.58
N PRO A 100 -2.35 -3.67 7.88
CA PRO A 100 -1.66 -4.56 8.82
C PRO A 100 -1.73 -6.04 8.46
N SER A 101 -2.87 -6.52 7.94
CA SER A 101 -2.99 -7.91 7.49
C SER A 101 -2.11 -8.18 6.27
N LEU A 102 -2.11 -7.28 5.29
CA LEU A 102 -1.25 -7.39 4.11
C LEU A 102 0.24 -7.41 4.50
N MET A 103 0.65 -6.49 5.39
CA MET A 103 2.03 -6.47 5.90
C MET A 103 2.40 -7.81 6.54
N GLY A 104 1.54 -8.35 7.42
CA GLY A 104 1.80 -9.63 8.09
C GLY A 104 1.94 -10.79 7.12
N GLU A 105 1.09 -10.88 6.09
CA GLU A 105 1.18 -11.93 5.07
C GLU A 105 2.46 -11.78 4.22
N ILE A 106 2.82 -10.56 3.82
CA ILE A 106 4.08 -10.31 3.10
C ILE A 106 5.30 -10.69 3.96
N PHE A 107 5.31 -10.35 5.25
CA PHE A 107 6.43 -10.70 6.14
C PHE A 107 6.64 -12.20 6.26
N LYS A 108 5.57 -13.01 6.28
CA LYS A 108 5.67 -14.48 6.36
C LYS A 108 6.45 -15.07 5.19
N ILE A 109 6.30 -14.54 3.99
CA ILE A 109 6.95 -15.04 2.78
C ILE A 109 8.27 -14.34 2.46
N SER A 110 8.57 -13.23 3.15
CA SER A 110 9.68 -12.34 2.78
C SER A 110 11.06 -12.97 2.88
N ALA A 111 11.30 -13.80 3.90
CA ALA A 111 12.60 -14.46 4.07
C ALA A 111 12.89 -15.43 2.93
N GLU A 112 11.90 -16.21 2.51
CA GLU A 112 12.00 -17.17 1.41
C GLU A 112 12.11 -16.47 0.04
N LYS A 113 11.31 -15.40 -0.16
CA LYS A 113 11.26 -14.64 -1.41
C LYS A 113 12.40 -13.62 -1.56
N GLY A 114 13.14 -13.35 -0.49
CA GLY A 114 14.20 -12.34 -0.48
C GLY A 114 13.68 -10.90 -0.55
N TYR A 115 12.44 -10.65 -0.12
CA TYR A 115 11.88 -9.30 -0.12
C TYR A 115 12.56 -8.43 0.92
N ARG A 116 12.85 -7.18 0.52
CA ARG A 116 13.49 -6.17 1.36
C ARG A 116 12.46 -5.13 1.77
N HIS A 117 12.42 -4.80 3.07
CA HIS A 117 11.46 -3.87 3.65
C HIS A 117 12.14 -2.58 4.10
N TYR A 118 11.53 -1.47 3.79
CA TYR A 118 11.90 -0.17 4.33
C TYR A 118 10.68 0.42 5.06
N PHE A 119 10.88 0.85 6.31
CA PHE A 119 9.80 1.41 7.13
C PHE A 119 9.97 2.91 7.24
N TYR A 120 8.96 3.64 6.85
CA TYR A 120 8.92 5.10 6.89
C TYR A 120 7.73 5.56 7.73
N GLY A 121 8.00 6.33 8.78
CA GLY A 121 6.95 6.87 9.66
C GLY A 121 7.14 6.51 11.12
N SER A 122 6.16 6.89 11.95
CA SER A 122 6.14 6.64 13.40
C SER A 122 7.26 7.36 14.16
N THR A 123 7.51 6.99 15.42
CA THR A 123 8.61 7.48 16.26
C THR A 123 9.78 6.50 16.23
N GLU A 124 10.97 6.98 16.53
CA GLU A 124 12.18 6.13 16.62
C GLU A 124 11.96 4.97 17.60
N GLU A 125 11.41 5.24 18.78
CA GLU A 125 11.09 4.22 19.79
C GLU A 125 10.16 3.12 19.21
N THR A 126 9.13 3.52 18.46
CA THR A 126 8.21 2.57 17.82
C THR A 126 8.92 1.75 16.75
N LEU A 127 9.80 2.37 15.97
CA LEU A 127 10.59 1.67 14.93
C LEU A 127 11.56 0.66 15.55
N GLU A 128 12.21 0.99 16.67
CA GLU A 128 13.07 0.06 17.42
C GLU A 128 12.29 -1.18 17.90
N LEU A 129 11.11 -0.95 18.50
CA LEU A 129 10.23 -2.03 18.93
C LEU A 129 9.74 -2.88 17.74
N LEU A 130 9.40 -2.23 16.64
CA LEU A 130 9.00 -2.92 15.40
C LEU A 130 10.15 -3.78 14.87
N TYR A 131 11.37 -3.23 14.78
CA TYR A 131 12.55 -3.97 14.35
C TYR A 131 12.77 -5.24 15.17
N LYS A 132 12.70 -5.11 16.50
CA LYS A 132 12.85 -6.24 17.41
C LYS A 132 11.78 -7.31 17.16
N LYS A 133 10.51 -6.89 17.09
CA LYS A 133 9.38 -7.80 16.87
C LYS A 133 9.40 -8.47 15.50
N LEU A 134 9.83 -7.77 14.47
CA LEU A 134 9.95 -8.36 13.13
C LEU A 134 11.01 -9.47 13.11
N ASN A 135 12.19 -9.25 13.70
CA ASN A 135 13.23 -10.27 13.76
C ASN A 135 12.84 -11.47 14.65
N GLU A 136 12.09 -11.22 15.74
CA GLU A 136 11.58 -12.29 16.61
C GLU A 136 10.53 -13.16 15.88
N ASN A 137 9.58 -12.54 15.16
CA ASN A 137 8.42 -13.23 14.60
C ASN A 137 8.64 -13.74 13.16
N TYR A 138 9.57 -13.13 12.41
CA TYR A 138 9.86 -13.45 11.02
C TYR A 138 11.38 -13.63 10.82
N PRO A 139 11.96 -14.74 11.29
CA PRO A 139 13.40 -15.00 11.15
C PRO A 139 13.85 -14.95 9.70
N GLY A 140 14.89 -14.19 9.42
CA GLY A 140 15.42 -14.03 8.06
C GLY A 140 14.79 -12.89 7.24
N ILE A 141 13.86 -12.12 7.82
CA ILE A 141 13.32 -10.91 7.18
C ILE A 141 14.45 -9.91 6.90
N GLN A 142 14.45 -9.33 5.71
CA GLN A 142 15.46 -8.34 5.31
C GLN A 142 14.91 -6.92 5.48
N ILE A 143 15.44 -6.19 6.44
CA ILE A 143 15.08 -4.79 6.69
C ILE A 143 16.16 -3.90 6.06
N ALA A 144 15.80 -3.21 4.97
CA ALA A 144 16.69 -2.32 4.22
C ALA A 144 16.95 -0.99 4.94
N GLY A 145 16.03 -0.57 5.79
CA GLY A 145 16.15 0.65 6.58
C GLY A 145 14.85 1.02 7.28
N MET A 146 14.97 1.97 8.19
CA MET A 146 13.86 2.54 8.94
C MET A 146 14.10 4.04 9.11
N TYR A 147 13.08 4.85 8.96
CA TYR A 147 13.19 6.29 9.14
C TYR A 147 11.96 6.88 9.82
N SER A 148 12.20 7.65 10.88
CA SER A 148 11.18 8.42 11.61
C SER A 148 11.22 9.87 11.14
N PRO A 149 10.31 10.31 10.25
CA PRO A 149 10.26 11.69 9.81
C PRO A 149 9.79 12.60 10.94
N PRO A 150 10.19 13.88 10.96
CA PRO A 150 9.68 14.83 11.93
C PRO A 150 8.17 14.99 11.79
N PHE A 151 7.45 15.11 12.91
CA PHE A 151 5.99 15.29 12.92
C PHE A 151 5.61 16.76 12.63
N ARG A 152 6.08 17.27 11.47
CA ARG A 152 5.80 18.59 10.91
C ARG A 152 5.95 18.53 9.39
N SER A 153 5.53 19.56 8.70
CA SER A 153 5.87 19.71 7.29
C SER A 153 7.38 19.76 7.11
N MET A 154 7.89 18.97 6.19
CA MET A 154 9.31 18.98 5.82
C MET A 154 9.59 20.06 4.80
N THR A 155 10.83 20.52 4.75
CA THR A 155 11.31 21.39 3.68
C THR A 155 11.58 20.57 2.42
N ASP A 156 11.69 21.23 1.26
CA ASP A 156 12.03 20.57 0.00
C ASP A 156 13.41 19.89 0.04
N GLU A 157 14.35 20.46 0.83
CA GLU A 157 15.69 19.90 1.02
C GLU A 157 15.64 18.61 1.87
N GLU A 158 14.85 18.62 2.95
CA GLU A 158 14.64 17.44 3.81
C GLU A 158 13.97 16.30 3.01
N ASP A 159 12.94 16.62 2.22
CA ASP A 159 12.24 15.64 1.39
C ASP A 159 13.17 15.03 0.33
N LYS A 160 14.01 15.83 -0.31
CA LYS A 160 15.02 15.35 -1.25
C LYS A 160 16.05 14.43 -0.61
N ALA A 161 16.55 14.79 0.58
CA ALA A 161 17.55 14.00 1.30
C ALA A 161 17.04 12.61 1.72
N ILE A 162 15.73 12.45 1.85
CA ILE A 162 15.12 11.15 2.18
C ILE A 162 15.01 10.24 0.94
N VAL A 163 14.86 10.84 -0.25
CA VAL A 163 14.66 10.11 -1.52
C VAL A 163 15.99 9.70 -2.16
N GLU A 164 17.09 10.39 -1.86
CA GLU A 164 18.46 10.07 -2.30
C GLU A 164 19.10 8.95 -1.45
#